data_517d11f43fdfe1adf784838f64638d51
#
_entry.id   517d11f43fdfe1adf784838f64638d51
#
_cell.length_a   1.000
_cell.length_b   1.000
_cell.length_c   1.000
_cell.angle_alpha   90.00
_cell.angle_beta   90.00
_cell.angle_gamma   90.00
#
_symmetry.space_group_name_H-M   'P 1'
#
loop_
_entity.id
_entity.type
_entity.pdbx_description
1 polymer ?
#
loop_
_entity_poly.entity_id
_entity_poly.type
_entity_poly.pdbx_seq_one_letter_code
_entity_poly.pdbx_strand_id
1 'polypeptide(L)'
;VKGTWRTSWIVDPPSGQVPFSADGRKLLTSMRGERGQGRGSGYDNPEERGAGERCIVGFGGTGGPPMMNVLYNNNYQFVQSKDYVVIVVEMNHDARIIPLNAEHKAKALNPYLGDSIGWWEGDTLVVETININPNGGGQVQLTAGGKVIEKFTRYSETQVLYEFEIHDPALYSQVWKGEVGMNHVNDNVYEYACHEGNYGLHGILEGGRAADRSGRSIQEKGDRDEG
;
A
#
# COMPACT_ATOMS: atom_id res chain seq x y z
N VAL A 1 -1.53 0.26 21.47
CA VAL A 1 -0.11 0.56 21.29
C VAL A 1 0.44 1.08 22.60
N LYS A 2 1.57 0.57 23.07
CA LYS A 2 2.19 0.95 24.37
C LYS A 2 1.20 0.89 25.55
N GLY A 3 0.32 -0.12 25.57
CA GLY A 3 -0.72 -0.27 26.61
C GLY A 3 -1.87 0.74 26.53
N THR A 4 -1.91 1.57 25.51
CA THR A 4 -2.98 2.57 25.34
C THR A 4 -3.99 2.09 24.30
N TRP A 5 -5.28 2.12 24.67
CA TRP A 5 -6.39 1.88 23.76
C TRP A 5 -6.64 3.13 22.90
N ARG A 6 -6.78 2.95 21.60
CA ARG A 6 -7.06 4.03 20.65
C ARG A 6 -8.13 3.62 19.67
N THR A 7 -8.89 4.58 19.20
CA THR A 7 -9.90 4.41 18.15
C THR A 7 -9.36 4.72 16.76
N SER A 8 -8.12 5.26 16.68
CA SER A 8 -7.43 5.57 15.43
C SER A 8 -5.94 5.21 15.54
N TRP A 9 -5.35 4.76 14.46
CA TRP A 9 -3.90 4.62 14.31
C TRP A 9 -3.22 5.96 13.99
N ILE A 10 -3.98 7.01 13.62
CA ILE A 10 -3.46 8.38 13.43
C ILE A 10 -3.23 9.00 14.81
N VAL A 11 -2.02 9.50 15.03
CA VAL A 11 -1.60 10.15 16.30
C VAL A 11 -1.41 11.65 16.15
N ASP A 12 -1.18 12.11 14.93
CA ASP A 12 -1.11 13.52 14.57
C ASP A 12 -1.75 13.71 13.18
N PRO A 13 -2.80 14.53 13.08
CA PRO A 13 -3.41 15.40 14.10
C PRO A 13 -4.14 14.63 15.19
N PRO A 14 -4.34 15.24 16.39
CA PRO A 14 -5.02 14.62 17.52
C PRO A 14 -6.50 14.26 17.26
N SER A 15 -7.09 14.80 16.20
CA SER A 15 -8.44 14.42 15.75
C SER A 15 -8.55 12.96 15.29
N GLY A 16 -7.42 12.29 15.02
CA GLY A 16 -7.38 10.94 14.48
C GLY A 16 -7.90 10.83 13.04
N GLN A 17 -8.05 11.94 12.33
CA GLN A 17 -8.54 12.00 10.95
C GLN A 17 -7.43 12.42 9.98
N VAL A 18 -7.49 11.85 8.77
CA VAL A 18 -6.54 12.21 7.70
C VAL A 18 -6.76 13.67 7.28
N PRO A 19 -5.74 14.55 7.33
CA PRO A 19 -5.88 15.98 7.10
C PRO A 19 -5.83 16.34 5.62
N PHE A 20 -6.78 15.84 4.81
CA PHE A 20 -6.85 16.20 3.40
C PHE A 20 -7.09 17.72 3.22
N SER A 21 -6.31 18.35 2.33
CA SER A 21 -6.60 19.70 1.87
C SER A 21 -7.84 19.70 0.95
N ALA A 22 -8.44 20.90 0.73
CA ALA A 22 -9.56 21.02 -0.18
C ALA A 22 -9.18 20.63 -1.62
N ASP A 23 -8.00 21.04 -2.07
CA ASP A 23 -7.50 20.70 -3.41
C ASP A 23 -7.02 19.26 -3.47
N GLY A 24 -6.46 18.72 -2.39
CA GLY A 24 -6.12 17.31 -2.25
C GLY A 24 -7.32 16.37 -2.38
N ARG A 25 -8.48 16.76 -1.87
CA ARG A 25 -9.73 15.99 -2.06
C ARG A 25 -10.17 15.98 -3.53
N LYS A 26 -10.05 17.11 -4.23
CA LYS A 26 -10.35 17.20 -5.66
C LYS A 26 -9.38 16.33 -6.46
N LEU A 27 -8.07 16.45 -6.16
CA LEU A 27 -7.04 15.65 -6.81
C LEU A 27 -7.27 14.14 -6.58
N LEU A 28 -7.61 13.74 -5.36
CA LEU A 28 -7.93 12.36 -5.04
C LEU A 28 -9.13 11.83 -5.83
N THR A 29 -10.15 12.67 -6.03
CA THR A 29 -11.32 12.32 -6.84
C THR A 29 -10.93 12.13 -8.30
N SER A 30 -10.09 13.02 -8.85
CA SER A 30 -9.56 12.90 -10.21
C SER A 30 -8.75 11.63 -10.37
N MET A 31 -7.79 11.35 -9.47
CA MET A 31 -6.96 10.14 -9.50
C MET A 31 -7.80 8.85 -9.44
N ARG A 32 -8.90 8.86 -8.67
CA ARG A 32 -9.83 7.71 -8.61
C ARG A 32 -10.65 7.58 -9.89
N GLY A 33 -11.11 8.71 -10.47
CA GLY A 33 -11.80 8.75 -11.75
C GLY A 33 -10.94 8.23 -12.89
N GLU A 34 -9.68 8.64 -12.95
CA GLU A 34 -8.73 8.18 -13.96
C GLU A 34 -8.43 6.68 -13.85
N ARG A 35 -8.40 6.12 -12.63
CA ARG A 35 -8.27 4.68 -12.41
C ARG A 35 -9.50 3.89 -12.87
N GLY A 36 -10.69 4.50 -12.85
CA GLY A 36 -11.95 3.84 -13.19
C GLY A 36 -12.52 4.19 -14.56
N GLN A 37 -12.12 5.33 -15.16
CA GLN A 37 -12.75 5.87 -16.40
C GLN A 37 -11.78 6.16 -17.54
N GLY A 38 -10.48 6.13 -17.30
CA GLY A 38 -9.48 6.56 -18.28
C GLY A 38 -8.98 5.48 -19.23
N ARG A 39 -9.39 4.24 -19.07
CA ARG A 39 -8.82 3.08 -19.79
C ARG A 39 -9.89 2.06 -20.20
N GLY A 40 -10.90 2.50 -20.95
CA GLY A 40 -11.92 1.57 -21.44
C GLY A 40 -12.99 1.21 -20.42
N SER A 41 -13.59 0.04 -20.57
CA SER A 41 -14.69 -0.44 -19.71
C SER A 41 -14.23 -0.87 -18.30
N GLY A 42 -12.93 -0.94 -18.07
CA GLY A 42 -12.32 -1.54 -16.88
C GLY A 42 -12.21 -3.06 -16.94
N TYR A 43 -12.62 -3.68 -18.04
CA TYR A 43 -12.70 -5.13 -18.23
C TYR A 43 -12.02 -5.65 -19.50
N ASP A 44 -11.48 -4.74 -20.32
CA ASP A 44 -10.93 -5.12 -21.63
C ASP A 44 -9.52 -5.70 -21.49
N ASN A 45 -8.71 -5.09 -20.61
CA ASN A 45 -7.31 -5.46 -20.45
C ASN A 45 -6.93 -5.59 -18.97
N PRO A 46 -5.93 -6.45 -18.65
CA PRO A 46 -5.43 -6.58 -17.27
C PRO A 46 -4.95 -5.25 -16.69
N GLU A 47 -4.37 -4.36 -17.51
CA GLU A 47 -3.83 -3.07 -17.09
C GLU A 47 -4.89 -2.10 -16.52
N GLU A 48 -6.16 -2.36 -16.81
CA GLU A 48 -7.29 -1.59 -16.27
C GLU A 48 -7.66 -2.03 -14.85
N ARG A 49 -7.14 -3.17 -14.40
CA ARG A 49 -7.37 -3.72 -13.06
C ARG A 49 -6.33 -3.22 -12.05
N GLY A 50 -6.70 -3.24 -10.78
CA GLY A 50 -5.82 -2.86 -9.69
C GLY A 50 -4.57 -3.73 -9.57
N ALA A 51 -3.48 -3.18 -9.04
CA ALA A 51 -2.21 -3.89 -8.90
C ALA A 51 -2.33 -5.16 -8.04
N GLY A 52 -3.18 -5.15 -7.00
CA GLY A 52 -3.45 -6.32 -6.17
C GLY A 52 -4.20 -7.42 -6.92
N GLU A 53 -5.20 -7.08 -7.73
CA GLU A 53 -5.93 -8.05 -8.57
C GLU A 53 -5.02 -8.69 -9.63
N ARG A 54 -3.96 -8.00 -10.01
CA ARG A 54 -2.94 -8.46 -10.97
C ARG A 54 -1.78 -9.20 -10.29
N CYS A 55 -1.83 -9.41 -9.01
CA CYS A 55 -0.76 -10.02 -8.21
C CYS A 55 0.60 -9.28 -8.33
N ILE A 56 0.59 -7.98 -8.52
CA ILE A 56 1.81 -7.15 -8.62
C ILE A 56 2.30 -6.72 -7.24
N VAL A 57 1.36 -6.32 -6.37
CA VAL A 57 1.62 -5.97 -4.96
C VAL A 57 0.47 -6.44 -4.09
N GLY A 58 0.72 -6.61 -2.80
CA GLY A 58 -0.30 -6.99 -1.82
C GLY A 58 -1.44 -5.99 -1.71
N PHE A 59 -2.64 -6.49 -1.43
CA PHE A 59 -3.83 -5.67 -1.26
C PHE A 59 -3.68 -4.69 -0.10
N GLY A 60 -4.28 -3.51 -0.25
CA GLY A 60 -4.46 -2.54 0.82
C GLY A 60 -3.17 -1.91 1.36
N GLY A 61 -2.02 -2.14 0.73
CA GLY A 61 -0.76 -1.54 1.15
C GLY A 61 -0.06 -2.29 2.28
N THR A 62 -0.24 -3.61 2.37
CA THR A 62 0.49 -4.44 3.36
C THR A 62 2.00 -4.31 3.23
N GLY A 63 2.53 -4.22 2.00
CA GLY A 63 3.95 -3.95 1.75
C GLY A 63 4.35 -2.50 1.97
N GLY A 64 3.40 -1.58 2.07
CA GLY A 64 3.65 -0.14 2.26
C GLY A 64 4.20 0.57 1.05
N PRO A 65 4.83 1.74 1.24
CA PRO A 65 4.76 2.58 2.43
C PRO A 65 3.49 3.45 2.50
N PRO A 66 2.93 3.69 3.67
CA PRO A 66 3.17 3.00 4.92
C PRO A 66 2.56 1.59 4.90
N MET A 67 3.13 0.69 5.72
CA MET A 67 2.65 -0.68 5.86
C MET A 67 1.36 -0.69 6.68
N MET A 68 0.26 -1.08 6.05
CA MET A 68 -1.06 -1.11 6.68
C MET A 68 -1.58 -2.53 6.73
N ASN A 69 -2.16 -2.91 7.86
CA ASN A 69 -2.79 -4.22 8.00
C ASN A 69 -4.12 -4.28 7.24
N VAL A 70 -4.42 -5.46 6.73
CA VAL A 70 -5.68 -5.82 6.07
C VAL A 70 -6.34 -6.96 6.83
N LEU A 71 -7.32 -7.63 6.25
CA LEU A 71 -8.11 -8.65 6.93
C LEU A 71 -7.36 -9.98 7.18
N TYR A 72 -6.28 -10.25 6.45
CA TYR A 72 -5.54 -11.52 6.50
C TYR A 72 -4.11 -11.36 5.95
N ASN A 73 -3.26 -12.35 6.16
CA ASN A 73 -1.86 -12.39 5.70
C ASN A 73 -1.06 -11.12 6.06
N ASN A 74 -1.14 -10.72 7.33
CA ASN A 74 -0.46 -9.54 7.87
C ASN A 74 0.84 -9.88 8.61
N ASN A 75 1.47 -11.00 8.31
CA ASN A 75 2.73 -11.37 8.92
C ASN A 75 3.91 -10.77 8.15
N TYR A 76 4.93 -10.39 8.90
CA TYR A 76 6.13 -9.76 8.37
C TYR A 76 7.36 -10.46 8.95
N GLN A 77 8.36 -10.67 8.10
CA GLN A 77 9.67 -11.13 8.53
C GLN A 77 10.72 -10.07 8.24
N PHE A 78 11.44 -9.65 9.27
CA PHE A 78 12.55 -8.72 9.16
C PHE A 78 13.86 -9.51 9.09
N VAL A 79 14.59 -9.32 7.99
CA VAL A 79 15.91 -9.93 7.79
C VAL A 79 16.96 -8.82 7.76
N GLN A 80 17.94 -8.89 8.64
CA GLN A 80 18.98 -7.86 8.76
C GLN A 80 20.32 -8.42 8.25
N SER A 81 21.02 -7.59 7.52
CA SER A 81 22.40 -7.78 7.13
C SER A 81 23.22 -6.53 7.47
N LYS A 82 24.51 -6.54 7.14
CA LYS A 82 25.37 -5.37 7.34
C LYS A 82 24.91 -4.16 6.53
N ASP A 83 24.47 -4.37 5.29
CA ASP A 83 24.23 -3.31 4.33
C ASP A 83 22.76 -3.15 3.95
N TYR A 84 21.88 -4.06 4.40
CA TYR A 84 20.47 -4.11 4.03
C TYR A 84 19.58 -4.58 5.19
N VAL A 85 18.37 -4.05 5.22
CA VAL A 85 17.23 -4.68 5.89
C VAL A 85 16.23 -5.08 4.82
N VAL A 86 15.74 -6.32 4.90
CA VAL A 86 14.67 -6.80 4.03
C VAL A 86 13.43 -7.05 4.88
N ILE A 87 12.30 -6.48 4.47
CA ILE A 87 10.99 -6.77 5.06
C ILE A 87 10.24 -7.65 4.07
N VAL A 88 10.11 -8.93 4.43
CA VAL A 88 9.29 -9.88 3.68
C VAL A 88 7.86 -9.79 4.20
N VAL A 89 6.92 -9.59 3.30
CA VAL A 89 5.50 -9.43 3.57
C VAL A 89 4.79 -10.71 3.16
N GLU A 90 4.00 -11.32 4.03
CA GLU A 90 3.27 -12.55 3.71
C GLU A 90 2.28 -12.34 2.55
N MET A 91 1.53 -11.23 2.55
CA MET A 91 0.63 -10.88 1.47
C MET A 91 1.42 -10.70 0.17
N ASN A 92 1.10 -11.51 -0.83
CA ASN A 92 1.71 -11.48 -2.17
C ASN A 92 3.24 -11.73 -2.19
N HIS A 93 3.81 -12.23 -1.07
CA HIS A 93 5.26 -12.38 -0.87
C HIS A 93 6.07 -11.16 -1.30
N ASP A 94 5.51 -9.97 -1.10
CA ASP A 94 6.19 -8.71 -1.38
C ASP A 94 7.48 -8.61 -0.54
N ALA A 95 8.52 -8.04 -1.12
CA ALA A 95 9.79 -7.82 -0.42
C ALA A 95 10.24 -6.37 -0.57
N ARG A 96 10.43 -5.69 0.56
CA ARG A 96 11.04 -4.37 0.62
C ARG A 96 12.52 -4.55 0.94
N ILE A 97 13.37 -4.25 -0.03
CA ILE A 97 14.83 -4.28 0.13
C ILE A 97 15.28 -2.86 0.42
N ILE A 98 15.75 -2.63 1.64
CA ILE A 98 16.12 -1.31 2.17
C ILE A 98 17.63 -1.25 2.34
N PRO A 99 18.38 -0.64 1.40
CA PRO A 99 19.80 -0.42 1.57
C PRO A 99 20.04 0.56 2.72
N LEU A 100 21.06 0.27 3.55
CA LEU A 100 21.40 1.09 4.70
C LEU A 100 22.46 2.13 4.33
N ASN A 101 22.25 3.37 4.80
CA ASN A 101 23.16 4.51 4.58
C ASN A 101 23.50 4.75 3.10
N ALA A 102 22.54 4.50 2.23
CA ALA A 102 22.64 4.65 0.77
C ALA A 102 22.00 5.95 0.29
N GLU A 103 22.14 6.23 -0.98
CA GLU A 103 21.43 7.29 -1.67
C GLU A 103 20.24 6.71 -2.45
N HIS A 104 19.21 7.54 -2.64
CA HIS A 104 18.08 7.18 -3.48
C HIS A 104 18.47 6.96 -4.95
N LYS A 105 17.80 6.05 -5.60
CA LYS A 105 17.98 5.75 -7.02
C LYS A 105 17.39 6.86 -7.90
N ALA A 106 17.73 6.82 -9.19
CA ALA A 106 17.19 7.75 -10.16
C ALA A 106 15.65 7.67 -10.24
N LYS A 107 14.99 8.83 -10.29
CA LYS A 107 13.52 8.96 -10.35
C LYS A 107 12.85 8.28 -11.55
N ALA A 108 13.62 7.89 -12.58
CA ALA A 108 13.11 7.18 -13.74
C ALA A 108 12.59 5.77 -13.42
N LEU A 109 13.06 5.17 -12.32
CA LEU A 109 12.53 3.92 -11.79
C LEU A 109 11.36 4.28 -10.89
N ASN A 110 10.18 3.83 -11.19
CA ASN A 110 8.96 4.10 -10.40
C ASN A 110 8.39 2.78 -9.84
N PRO A 111 9.07 2.16 -8.85
CA PRO A 111 8.66 0.88 -8.30
C PRO A 111 7.36 1.02 -7.52
N TYR A 112 6.56 -0.04 -7.49
CA TYR A 112 5.26 -0.04 -6.81
C TYR A 112 5.38 0.23 -5.31
N LEU A 113 6.43 -0.27 -4.66
CA LEU A 113 6.69 -0.05 -3.22
C LEU A 113 7.58 1.17 -2.95
N GLY A 114 7.84 2.00 -3.96
CA GLY A 114 8.71 3.16 -3.85
C GLY A 114 10.20 2.82 -3.76
N ASP A 115 11.04 3.84 -3.67
CA ASP A 115 12.48 3.74 -3.47
C ASP A 115 12.81 4.05 -2.01
N SER A 116 13.20 3.00 -1.27
CA SER A 116 13.47 3.07 0.18
C SER A 116 14.96 3.06 0.45
N ILE A 117 15.41 3.91 1.37
CA ILE A 117 16.72 3.85 2.03
C ILE A 117 16.52 3.84 3.53
N GLY A 118 17.49 3.32 4.29
CA GLY A 118 17.38 3.23 5.74
C GLY A 118 18.65 3.59 6.48
N TRP A 119 18.50 3.91 7.76
CA TRP A 119 19.61 4.12 8.70
C TRP A 119 19.14 3.83 10.12
N TRP A 120 20.11 3.69 11.02
CA TRP A 120 19.82 3.45 12.43
C TRP A 120 19.94 4.73 13.25
N GLU A 121 18.91 5.02 14.06
CA GLU A 121 18.92 6.03 15.11
C GLU A 121 18.83 5.32 16.47
N GLY A 122 19.99 4.99 17.06
CA GLY A 122 20.03 4.11 18.23
C GLY A 122 19.47 2.72 17.88
N ASP A 123 18.43 2.29 18.59
CA ASP A 123 17.76 0.99 18.38
C ASP A 123 16.56 1.08 17.40
N THR A 124 16.38 2.21 16.74
CA THR A 124 15.29 2.45 15.79
C THR A 124 15.82 2.40 14.36
N LEU A 125 15.26 1.52 13.54
CA LEU A 125 15.43 1.58 12.10
C LEU A 125 14.54 2.69 11.55
N VAL A 126 15.15 3.67 10.89
CA VAL A 126 14.44 4.72 10.15
C VAL A 126 14.52 4.42 8.67
N VAL A 127 13.40 4.52 7.98
CA VAL A 127 13.29 4.28 6.54
C VAL A 127 12.65 5.49 5.88
N GLU A 128 13.32 6.06 4.91
CA GLU A 128 12.75 7.07 4.01
C GLU A 128 12.39 6.42 2.69
N THR A 129 11.16 6.63 2.24
CA THR A 129 10.69 6.15 0.94
C THR A 129 10.16 7.30 0.11
N ILE A 130 10.66 7.44 -1.09
CA ILE A 130 10.24 8.40 -2.11
C ILE A 130 9.88 7.68 -3.41
N ASN A 131 9.54 8.44 -4.43
CA ASN A 131 9.26 7.91 -5.77
C ASN A 131 8.19 6.81 -5.76
N ILE A 132 7.12 7.06 -5.03
CA ILE A 132 6.04 6.11 -4.77
C ILE A 132 5.14 6.05 -6.00
N ASN A 133 4.86 4.84 -6.47
CA ASN A 133 3.91 4.64 -7.56
C ASN A 133 2.48 4.86 -7.05
N PRO A 134 1.75 5.88 -7.52
CA PRO A 134 0.39 6.15 -7.06
C PRO A 134 -0.60 5.03 -7.39
N ASN A 135 -0.26 4.10 -8.28
CA ASN A 135 -1.07 2.94 -8.63
C ASN A 135 -0.83 1.72 -7.73
N GLY A 136 0.00 1.83 -6.70
CA GLY A 136 0.30 0.75 -5.76
C GLY A 136 -0.88 0.26 -4.90
N GLY A 137 -2.02 1.00 -4.89
CA GLY A 137 -3.26 0.52 -4.27
C GLY A 137 -3.29 0.53 -2.74
N GLY A 138 -2.39 1.24 -2.07
CA GLY A 138 -2.35 1.36 -0.61
C GLY A 138 -3.59 2.06 -0.02
N GLN A 139 -3.88 1.78 1.26
CA GLN A 139 -4.95 2.47 2.01
C GLN A 139 -4.63 3.96 2.19
N VAL A 140 -3.37 4.30 2.36
CA VAL A 140 -2.88 5.68 2.40
C VAL A 140 -2.60 6.14 0.98
N GLN A 141 -3.28 7.19 0.56
CA GLN A 141 -3.10 7.73 -0.78
C GLN A 141 -1.87 8.63 -0.83
N LEU A 142 -1.07 8.47 -1.88
CA LEU A 142 0.14 9.26 -2.11
C LEU A 142 0.23 9.60 -3.60
N THR A 143 0.78 10.78 -3.88
CA THR A 143 1.21 11.14 -5.23
C THR A 143 2.64 10.66 -5.48
N ALA A 144 3.10 10.72 -6.72
CA ALA A 144 4.50 10.44 -7.06
C ALA A 144 5.51 11.38 -6.36
N GLY A 145 5.04 12.55 -5.89
CA GLY A 145 5.84 13.50 -5.11
C GLY A 145 5.79 13.28 -3.60
N GLY A 146 5.01 12.31 -3.16
CA GLY A 146 4.90 11.96 -1.75
C GLY A 146 6.17 11.34 -1.20
N LYS A 147 6.35 11.50 0.12
CA LYS A 147 7.43 10.88 0.89
C LYS A 147 6.87 10.29 2.17
N VAL A 148 7.36 9.12 2.55
CA VAL A 148 7.04 8.46 3.81
C VAL A 148 8.31 8.27 4.61
N ILE A 149 8.28 8.64 5.89
CA ILE A 149 9.30 8.28 6.88
C ILE A 149 8.68 7.23 7.79
N GLU A 150 9.34 6.10 7.92
CA GLU A 150 8.90 4.98 8.77
C GLU A 150 9.94 4.73 9.85
N LYS A 151 9.48 4.37 11.04
CA LYS A 151 10.33 4.04 12.18
C LYS A 151 9.90 2.70 12.77
N PHE A 152 10.87 1.82 12.92
CA PHE A 152 10.68 0.50 13.52
C PHE A 152 11.53 0.40 14.77
N THR A 153 10.88 0.37 15.93
CA THR A 153 11.55 0.30 17.23
C THR A 153 11.15 -0.98 17.93
N ARG A 154 12.11 -1.80 18.34
CA ARG A 154 11.83 -2.96 19.18
C ARG A 154 11.43 -2.48 20.57
N TYR A 155 10.15 -2.46 20.83
CA TYR A 155 9.56 -1.91 22.05
C TYR A 155 9.64 -2.87 23.23
N SER A 156 9.57 -4.19 22.97
CA SER A 156 9.70 -5.25 23.97
C SER A 156 10.28 -6.52 23.31
N GLU A 157 10.38 -7.60 24.07
CA GLU A 157 10.80 -8.91 23.52
C GLU A 157 9.83 -9.42 22.43
N THR A 158 8.55 -9.05 22.52
CA THR A 158 7.49 -9.57 21.67
C THR A 158 6.81 -8.49 20.80
N GLN A 159 7.29 -7.24 20.84
CA GLN A 159 6.62 -6.16 20.12
C GLN A 159 7.60 -5.23 19.41
N VAL A 160 7.23 -4.85 18.18
CA VAL A 160 7.82 -3.74 17.44
C VAL A 160 6.80 -2.62 17.36
N LEU A 161 7.20 -1.42 17.73
CA LEU A 161 6.46 -0.20 17.43
C LEU A 161 6.79 0.21 16.02
N TYR A 162 5.79 0.34 15.18
CA TYR A 162 5.87 0.90 13.85
C TYR A 162 5.21 2.28 13.84
N GLU A 163 5.97 3.30 13.51
CA GLU A 163 5.53 4.68 13.38
C GLU A 163 5.78 5.15 11.95
N PHE A 164 4.92 6.02 11.43
CA PHE A 164 5.13 6.60 10.12
C PHE A 164 4.67 8.04 10.03
N GLU A 165 5.32 8.81 9.16
CA GLU A 165 5.00 10.19 8.83
C GLU A 165 4.75 10.30 7.33
N ILE A 166 3.67 10.97 6.95
CA ILE A 166 3.26 11.18 5.57
C ILE A 166 3.50 12.63 5.17
N HIS A 167 4.32 12.81 4.15
CA HIS A 167 4.67 14.10 3.58
C HIS A 167 4.19 14.15 2.12
N ASP A 168 3.00 14.70 1.88
CA ASP A 168 2.46 14.90 0.54
C ASP A 168 1.60 16.17 0.50
N PRO A 169 2.22 17.32 0.26
CA PRO A 169 1.51 18.61 0.26
C PRO A 169 0.51 18.76 -0.89
N ALA A 170 0.54 17.90 -1.90
CA ALA A 170 -0.47 17.88 -2.95
C ALA A 170 -1.81 17.35 -2.43
N LEU A 171 -1.78 16.42 -1.48
CA LEU A 171 -2.98 15.80 -0.92
C LEU A 171 -3.37 16.34 0.45
N TYR A 172 -2.39 16.62 1.31
CA TYR A 172 -2.61 16.90 2.73
C TYR A 172 -2.28 18.33 3.10
N SER A 173 -3.04 18.90 4.01
CA SER A 173 -2.84 20.27 4.52
C SER A 173 -1.67 20.40 5.50
N GLN A 174 -1.20 19.27 6.03
CA GLN A 174 -0.05 19.17 6.92
C GLN A 174 0.58 17.78 6.83
N VAL A 175 1.80 17.64 7.32
CA VAL A 175 2.38 16.33 7.62
C VAL A 175 1.52 15.67 8.69
N TRP A 176 1.28 14.37 8.56
CA TRP A 176 0.51 13.63 9.55
C TRP A 176 1.20 12.31 9.88
N LYS A 177 0.86 11.77 11.06
CA LYS A 177 1.56 10.63 11.64
C LYS A 177 0.60 9.55 12.09
N GLY A 178 1.06 8.33 12.00
CA GLY A 178 0.37 7.17 12.54
C GLY A 178 1.32 6.22 13.24
N GLU A 179 0.75 5.35 14.07
CA GLU A 179 1.51 4.28 14.72
C GLU A 179 0.69 2.99 14.84
N VAL A 180 1.36 1.86 14.70
CA VAL A 180 0.80 0.51 14.79
C VAL A 180 1.74 -0.35 15.62
N GLY A 181 1.21 -1.20 16.48
CA GLY A 181 1.97 -2.23 17.19
C GLY A 181 2.02 -3.52 16.36
N MET A 182 3.20 -4.06 16.15
CA MET A 182 3.41 -5.38 15.57
C MET A 182 3.76 -6.36 16.69
N ASN A 183 3.06 -7.49 16.75
CA ASN A 183 3.28 -8.49 17.77
C ASN A 183 4.04 -9.68 17.18
N HIS A 184 4.94 -10.25 17.97
CA HIS A 184 5.62 -11.48 17.64
C HIS A 184 4.62 -12.64 17.56
N VAL A 185 4.74 -13.46 16.53
CA VAL A 185 4.03 -14.72 16.36
C VAL A 185 5.02 -15.87 16.21
N ASN A 186 4.68 -17.02 16.80
CA ASN A 186 5.47 -18.25 16.70
C ASN A 186 4.96 -19.11 15.54
N ASP A 187 4.81 -18.52 14.39
CA ASP A 187 4.33 -19.21 13.20
C ASP A 187 5.22 -18.90 12.00
N ASN A 188 5.10 -19.69 10.96
CA ASN A 188 5.83 -19.46 9.72
C ASN A 188 5.11 -18.41 8.87
N VAL A 189 5.88 -17.67 8.09
CA VAL A 189 5.35 -16.92 6.96
C VAL A 189 5.13 -17.90 5.81
N TYR A 190 3.89 -18.10 5.43
CA TYR A 190 3.52 -19.03 4.37
C TYR A 190 3.51 -18.35 3.01
N GLU A 191 3.65 -19.15 1.96
CA GLU A 191 3.52 -18.67 0.59
C GLU A 191 2.10 -18.15 0.34
N TYR A 192 2.01 -16.98 -0.27
CA TYR A 192 0.76 -16.44 -0.82
C TYR A 192 0.78 -16.63 -2.34
N ALA A 193 0.23 -17.75 -2.79
CA ALA A 193 0.21 -18.16 -4.20
C ALA A 193 -0.86 -17.37 -4.99
N CYS A 194 -0.61 -16.08 -5.20
CA CYS A 194 -1.57 -15.16 -5.79
C CYS A 194 -1.94 -15.54 -7.23
N HIS A 195 -0.93 -15.81 -8.07
CA HIS A 195 -1.15 -16.11 -9.48
C HIS A 195 -1.91 -17.42 -9.69
N GLU A 196 -1.56 -18.45 -8.95
CA GLU A 196 -2.15 -19.78 -9.05
C GLU A 196 -3.64 -19.82 -8.67
N GLY A 197 -4.02 -18.94 -7.72
CA GLY A 197 -5.41 -18.80 -7.27
C GLY A 197 -6.22 -17.73 -7.99
N ASN A 198 -5.63 -16.99 -8.95
CA ASN A 198 -6.25 -15.82 -9.56
C ASN A 198 -7.22 -16.15 -10.70
N TYR A 199 -8.21 -16.99 -10.42
CA TYR A 199 -9.29 -17.28 -11.37
C TYR A 199 -10.21 -16.06 -11.59
N GLY A 200 -10.26 -15.13 -10.62
CA GLY A 200 -11.08 -13.92 -10.70
C GLY A 200 -10.69 -13.02 -11.86
N LEU A 201 -9.41 -12.74 -12.05
CA LEU A 201 -8.95 -11.89 -13.15
C LEU A 201 -9.33 -12.48 -14.52
N HIS A 202 -9.14 -13.79 -14.71
CA HIS A 202 -9.54 -14.49 -15.94
C HIS A 202 -11.04 -14.36 -16.20
N GLY A 203 -11.87 -14.65 -15.19
CA GLY A 203 -13.32 -14.54 -15.29
C GLY A 203 -13.81 -13.12 -15.58
N ILE A 204 -13.18 -12.09 -14.99
CA ILE A 204 -13.52 -10.69 -15.25
C ILE A 204 -13.28 -10.33 -16.72
N LEU A 205 -12.09 -10.65 -17.24
CA LEU A 205 -11.72 -10.33 -18.62
C LEU A 205 -12.55 -11.13 -19.63
N GLU A 206 -12.86 -12.38 -19.37
CA GLU A 206 -13.75 -13.17 -20.23
C GLU A 206 -15.19 -12.66 -20.20
N GLY A 207 -15.67 -12.25 -19.05
CA GLY A 207 -16.98 -11.61 -18.90
C GLY A 207 -17.07 -10.33 -19.74
N GLY A 208 -16.02 -9.49 -19.74
CA GLY A 208 -15.90 -8.31 -20.60
C GLY A 208 -16.05 -8.67 -22.09
N ARG A 209 -15.21 -9.60 -22.55
CA ARG A 209 -15.26 -10.07 -23.94
C ARG A 209 -16.58 -10.71 -24.35
N ALA A 210 -17.25 -11.39 -23.43
CA ALA A 210 -18.58 -11.95 -23.68
C ALA A 210 -19.66 -10.86 -23.81
N ALA A 211 -19.55 -9.79 -23.00
CA ALA A 211 -20.43 -8.63 -23.10
C ALA A 211 -20.26 -7.92 -24.47
N ASP A 212 -19.03 -7.70 -24.91
CA ASP A 212 -18.72 -7.09 -26.22
C ASP A 212 -19.32 -7.91 -27.38
N ARG A 213 -19.09 -9.23 -27.36
CA ARG A 213 -19.67 -10.12 -28.38
C ARG A 213 -21.20 -10.10 -28.42
N SER A 214 -21.83 -9.85 -27.29
CA SER A 214 -23.31 -9.77 -27.18
C SER A 214 -23.88 -8.39 -27.45
N GLY A 215 -23.03 -7.37 -27.67
CA GLY A 215 -23.43 -5.96 -27.81
C GLY A 215 -24.00 -5.39 -26.49
N ARG A 216 -23.70 -6.02 -25.34
CA ARG A 216 -24.16 -5.55 -24.02
C ARG A 216 -23.03 -4.84 -23.30
N SER A 217 -23.30 -3.63 -22.81
CA SER A 217 -22.42 -2.97 -21.86
C SER A 217 -22.55 -3.65 -20.49
N ILE A 218 -21.42 -3.90 -19.81
CA ILE A 218 -21.40 -4.46 -18.45
C ILE A 218 -22.08 -3.48 -17.46
N GLN A 219 -22.03 -2.17 -17.75
CA GLN A 219 -22.65 -1.12 -16.93
C GLN A 219 -24.18 -1.21 -16.90
N GLU A 220 -24.83 -1.75 -17.95
CA GLU A 220 -26.29 -1.88 -17.99
C GLU A 220 -26.86 -2.99 -17.06
N LYS A 221 -26.00 -3.82 -16.45
CA LYS A 221 -26.43 -4.86 -15.52
C LYS A 221 -26.57 -4.39 -14.08
N GLY A 222 -25.83 -3.35 -13.67
CA GLY A 222 -25.90 -2.81 -12.31
C GLY A 222 -27.22 -2.13 -11.98
N ASP A 223 -27.89 -1.55 -12.98
CA ASP A 223 -29.12 -0.78 -12.78
C ASP A 223 -30.41 -1.63 -12.71
N ARG A 224 -30.32 -2.95 -12.90
CA ARG A 224 -31.52 -3.81 -12.95
C ARG A 224 -31.82 -4.60 -11.67
N ASP A 225 -30.90 -4.61 -10.72
CA ASP A 225 -31.10 -5.33 -9.45
C ASP A 225 -31.54 -4.42 -8.29
N GLU A 226 -31.78 -3.12 -8.56
CA GLU A 226 -32.31 -2.14 -7.59
C GLU A 226 -33.79 -1.77 -7.86
N GLY A 227 -34.54 -2.63 -8.51
CA GLY A 227 -35.95 -2.44 -8.77
C GLY A 227 -36.86 -3.35 -7.93
#